data_23f4b1f15b4c6801064b88803efaa221
#
_entry.id   23f4b1f15b4c6801064b88803efaa221
#
_cell.length_a   1.000
_cell.length_b   1.000
_cell.length_c   1.000
_cell.angle_alpha   90.00
_cell.angle_beta   90.00
_cell.angle_gamma   90.00
#
_symmetry.space_group_name_H-M   'P 1'
#
loop_
_entity.id
_entity.type
_entity.pdbx_description
1 polymer ?
#
loop_
_entity_poly.entity_id
_entity_poly.type
_entity_poly.pdbx_seq_one_letter_code
_entity_poly.pdbx_strand_id
1 'polypeptide(L)'
;MASFGVKVIRAAFGMMQAVSPEMAGRFAFRLFATTPSRRPKHAKERALLAASAGWMGEAERVELTFACGRAVAHRFAARPCVPFRGRVLVAHGWGSRADYLAALTAGLAAAGHEVVALDLPGHGRSPGRTLTMPLAVKAIDAAWRRFGGFDFYCGHSFGGAALACAAAGIMPAVPAHRPQRLVTIGSPSEMAWLFRDLGRLLRLSPAAQAALEAHVEHIAGTRLENFDAATAMASLRLPMLVIHAEDDKEVAADHARRYAAAGPHVTLHWANGFGHRRIVSADPVIDRIVAFLDAGDRRAAA
;
A
#
# COMPACT_ATOMS: atom_id res chain seq x y z
N MET A 1 10.72 -25.93 -5.20
CA MET A 1 12.06 -25.92 -4.55
C MET A 1 12.54 -24.47 -4.43
N ALA A 2 13.17 -24.09 -3.30
CA ALA A 2 13.72 -22.74 -3.13
C ALA A 2 14.85 -22.48 -4.16
N SER A 3 14.89 -21.28 -4.75
CA SER A 3 15.94 -20.86 -5.67
C SER A 3 17.32 -20.89 -4.99
N PHE A 4 18.40 -20.99 -5.78
CA PHE A 4 19.78 -21.00 -5.25
C PHE A 4 20.03 -19.78 -4.34
N GLY A 5 19.60 -18.57 -4.75
CA GLY A 5 19.75 -17.35 -3.95
C GLY A 5 19.07 -17.44 -2.58
N VAL A 6 17.87 -18.03 -2.51
CA VAL A 6 17.17 -18.23 -1.22
C VAL A 6 17.93 -19.21 -0.33
N LYS A 7 18.55 -20.25 -0.89
CA LYS A 7 19.36 -21.19 -0.11
C LYS A 7 20.59 -20.51 0.50
N VAL A 8 21.29 -19.67 -0.27
CA VAL A 8 22.45 -18.90 0.19
C VAL A 8 22.05 -17.93 1.31
N ILE A 9 20.96 -17.17 1.13
CA ILE A 9 20.46 -16.26 2.15
C ILE A 9 20.10 -17.02 3.45
N ARG A 10 19.43 -18.15 3.36
CA ARG A 10 19.09 -18.99 4.52
C ARG A 10 20.33 -19.48 5.27
N ALA A 11 21.37 -19.92 4.55
CA ALA A 11 22.63 -20.33 5.17
C ALA A 11 23.32 -19.17 5.92
N ALA A 12 23.34 -17.98 5.30
CA ALA A 12 23.89 -16.77 5.93
C ALA A 12 23.12 -16.40 7.21
N PHE A 13 21.78 -16.44 7.18
CA PHE A 13 20.96 -16.21 8.37
C PHE A 13 21.14 -17.30 9.42
N GLY A 14 21.33 -18.57 9.02
CA GLY A 14 21.64 -19.68 9.92
C GLY A 14 22.91 -19.44 10.73
N MET A 15 24.00 -19.01 10.07
CA MET A 15 25.25 -18.65 10.74
C MET A 15 25.09 -17.40 11.62
N MET A 16 24.43 -16.36 11.11
CA MET A 16 24.28 -15.10 11.84
C MET A 16 23.47 -15.28 13.13
N GLN A 17 22.36 -16.00 13.10
CA GLN A 17 21.53 -16.22 14.29
C GLN A 17 22.16 -17.15 15.32
N ALA A 18 23.10 -18.02 14.91
CA ALA A 18 23.90 -18.83 15.83
C ALA A 18 24.89 -17.98 16.65
N VAL A 19 25.35 -16.84 16.05
CA VAL A 19 26.25 -15.91 16.73
C VAL A 19 25.46 -14.86 17.50
N SER A 20 24.46 -14.23 16.89
CA SER A 20 23.61 -13.22 17.51
C SER A 20 22.22 -13.20 16.88
N PRO A 21 21.18 -13.65 17.59
CA PRO A 21 19.79 -13.51 17.17
C PRO A 21 19.39 -12.06 16.91
N GLU A 22 19.88 -11.09 17.69
CA GLU A 22 19.58 -9.66 17.53
C GLU A 22 20.12 -9.13 16.20
N MET A 23 21.34 -9.50 15.82
CA MET A 23 21.89 -9.15 14.52
C MET A 23 21.08 -9.75 13.40
N ALA A 24 20.70 -11.03 13.49
CA ALA A 24 19.88 -11.68 12.48
C ALA A 24 18.52 -10.99 12.32
N GLY A 25 17.85 -10.64 13.42
CA GLY A 25 16.59 -9.88 13.40
C GLY A 25 16.71 -8.52 12.71
N ARG A 26 17.73 -7.74 13.06
CA ARG A 26 18.01 -6.43 12.43
C ARG A 26 18.32 -6.54 10.94
N PHE A 27 19.11 -7.55 10.55
CA PHE A 27 19.41 -7.79 9.14
C PHE A 27 18.19 -8.29 8.36
N ALA A 28 17.34 -9.12 8.95
CA ALA A 28 16.08 -9.53 8.36
C ALA A 28 15.16 -8.32 8.09
N PHE A 29 15.04 -7.42 9.06
CA PHE A 29 14.32 -6.16 8.87
C PHE A 29 14.94 -5.29 7.77
N ARG A 30 16.26 -5.13 7.76
CA ARG A 30 16.95 -4.34 6.73
C ARG A 30 16.74 -4.93 5.34
N LEU A 31 16.78 -6.27 5.21
CA LEU A 31 16.48 -6.95 3.95
C LEU A 31 15.04 -6.68 3.49
N PHE A 32 14.08 -6.80 4.40
CA PHE A 32 12.68 -6.48 4.15
C PHE A 32 12.48 -5.03 3.75
N ALA A 33 13.04 -4.08 4.48
CA ALA A 33 12.87 -2.65 4.28
C ALA A 33 13.57 -2.12 3.02
N THR A 34 14.55 -2.87 2.46
CA THR A 34 15.28 -2.46 1.26
C THR A 34 14.42 -2.64 0.02
N THR A 35 14.14 -1.53 -0.65
CA THR A 35 13.29 -1.52 -1.84
C THR A 35 14.01 -2.13 -3.06
N PRO A 36 13.27 -2.81 -3.96
CA PRO A 36 13.85 -3.36 -5.18
C PRO A 36 14.34 -2.25 -6.12
N SER A 37 15.16 -2.63 -7.11
CA SER A 37 15.62 -1.70 -8.14
C SER A 37 14.45 -1.08 -8.90
N ARG A 38 14.49 0.25 -9.07
CA ARG A 38 13.49 1.01 -9.85
C ARG A 38 13.69 0.88 -11.37
N ARG A 39 14.81 0.28 -11.82
CA ARG A 39 15.03 0.01 -13.23
C ARG A 39 14.21 -1.21 -13.66
N PRO A 40 13.46 -1.12 -14.77
CA PRO A 40 12.67 -2.25 -15.26
C PRO A 40 13.60 -3.41 -15.62
N LYS A 41 13.33 -4.59 -15.09
CA LYS A 41 14.16 -5.78 -15.28
C LYS A 41 13.77 -6.58 -16.52
N HIS A 42 12.48 -6.54 -16.89
CA HIS A 42 11.91 -7.40 -17.93
C HIS A 42 11.23 -6.60 -19.03
N ALA A 43 11.11 -7.18 -20.22
CA ALA A 43 10.45 -6.57 -21.38
C ALA A 43 9.00 -6.14 -21.04
N LYS A 44 8.28 -6.96 -20.28
CA LYS A 44 6.91 -6.66 -19.83
C LYS A 44 6.83 -5.39 -18.97
N GLU A 45 7.77 -5.18 -18.06
CA GLU A 45 7.82 -3.95 -17.24
C GLU A 45 8.12 -2.72 -18.11
N ARG A 46 9.04 -2.85 -19.06
CA ARG A 46 9.34 -1.77 -20.04
C ARG A 46 8.12 -1.42 -20.87
N ALA A 47 7.38 -2.42 -21.34
CA ALA A 47 6.15 -2.22 -22.11
C ALA A 47 5.07 -1.49 -21.29
N LEU A 48 4.88 -1.87 -20.03
CA LEU A 48 3.93 -1.20 -19.12
C LEU A 48 4.32 0.26 -18.89
N LEU A 49 5.60 0.55 -18.67
CA LEU A 49 6.08 1.94 -18.50
C LEU A 49 5.91 2.76 -19.77
N ALA A 50 6.14 2.16 -20.94
CA ALA A 50 5.91 2.82 -22.22
C ALA A 50 4.42 3.11 -22.45
N ALA A 51 3.55 2.15 -22.14
CA ALA A 51 2.10 2.32 -22.27
C ALA A 51 1.54 3.40 -21.31
N SER A 52 2.10 3.51 -20.11
CA SER A 52 1.66 4.52 -19.13
C SER A 52 2.26 5.92 -19.38
N ALA A 53 3.26 6.06 -20.23
CA ALA A 53 4.06 7.29 -20.34
C ALA A 53 3.23 8.51 -20.77
N GLY A 54 2.28 8.35 -21.69
CA GLY A 54 1.38 9.43 -22.12
C GLY A 54 0.58 9.98 -20.94
N TRP A 55 -0.14 9.10 -20.22
CA TRP A 55 -0.92 9.46 -19.06
C TRP A 55 -0.07 10.07 -17.92
N MET A 56 1.05 9.44 -17.60
CA MET A 56 1.97 9.94 -16.58
C MET A 56 2.60 11.30 -16.97
N GLY A 57 2.66 11.62 -18.26
CA GLY A 57 3.11 12.91 -18.77
C GLY A 57 2.12 14.06 -18.51
N GLU A 58 0.83 13.77 -18.31
CA GLU A 58 -0.20 14.77 -17.97
C GLU A 58 -0.14 15.20 -16.49
N ALA A 59 0.56 14.42 -15.64
CA ALA A 59 0.59 14.69 -14.21
C ALA A 59 1.47 15.90 -13.84
N GLU A 60 0.96 16.77 -12.98
CA GLU A 60 1.79 17.68 -12.20
C GLU A 60 2.59 16.89 -11.18
N ARG A 61 3.93 16.97 -11.25
CA ARG A 61 4.80 16.31 -10.31
C ARG A 61 5.09 17.20 -9.12
N VAL A 62 4.81 16.70 -7.92
CA VAL A 62 4.98 17.42 -6.66
C VAL A 62 5.96 16.66 -5.75
N GLU A 63 7.04 17.33 -5.36
CA GLU A 63 7.95 16.78 -4.35
C GLU A 63 7.39 17.05 -2.95
N LEU A 64 7.42 16.02 -2.12
CA LEU A 64 6.98 16.04 -0.74
C LEU A 64 8.18 15.82 0.18
N THR A 65 8.36 16.71 1.15
CA THR A 65 9.40 16.59 2.17
C THR A 65 8.73 16.38 3.53
N PHE A 66 9.25 15.43 4.30
CA PHE A 66 8.80 15.13 5.65
C PHE A 66 9.99 14.69 6.52
N ALA A 67 9.79 14.58 7.83
CA ALA A 67 10.85 14.15 8.74
C ALA A 67 11.42 12.78 8.30
N CYS A 68 12.72 12.75 8.04
CA CYS A 68 13.50 11.58 7.61
C CYS A 68 13.21 11.07 6.21
N GLY A 69 12.54 11.84 5.31
CA GLY A 69 12.27 11.35 3.98
C GLY A 69 11.75 12.36 2.97
N ARG A 70 11.73 11.89 1.74
CA ARG A 70 11.07 12.59 0.61
C ARG A 70 10.28 11.58 -0.20
N ALA A 71 9.19 12.05 -0.82
CA ALA A 71 8.37 11.29 -1.75
C ALA A 71 7.97 12.17 -2.95
N VAL A 72 7.46 11.54 -3.99
CA VAL A 72 6.93 12.24 -5.18
C VAL A 72 5.48 11.85 -5.35
N ALA A 73 4.63 12.85 -5.49
CA ALA A 73 3.23 12.71 -5.85
C ALA A 73 3.03 13.13 -7.31
N HIS A 74 2.14 12.43 -7.99
CA HIS A 74 1.69 12.72 -9.36
C HIS A 74 0.22 13.14 -9.28
N ARG A 75 -0.04 14.44 -9.48
CA ARG A 75 -1.39 15.00 -9.45
C ARG A 75 -1.96 15.04 -10.85
N PHE A 76 -3.11 14.42 -11.03
CA PHE A 76 -3.92 14.45 -12.23
C PHE A 76 -5.18 15.28 -11.95
N ALA A 77 -5.40 16.33 -12.73
CA ALA A 77 -6.62 17.12 -12.62
C ALA A 77 -7.85 16.31 -13.03
N ALA A 78 -9.00 16.60 -12.43
CA ALA A 78 -10.27 16.08 -12.92
C ALA A 78 -10.53 16.56 -14.36
N ARG A 79 -11.22 15.76 -15.16
CA ARG A 79 -11.53 16.13 -16.55
C ARG A 79 -12.48 17.35 -16.59
N PRO A 80 -12.20 18.38 -17.39
CA PRO A 80 -12.94 19.65 -17.36
C PRO A 80 -14.45 19.54 -17.66
N CYS A 81 -14.83 18.52 -18.45
CA CYS A 81 -16.22 18.32 -18.88
C CYS A 81 -17.05 17.42 -17.96
N VAL A 82 -16.46 17.02 -16.81
CA VAL A 82 -17.12 16.14 -15.83
C VAL A 82 -17.23 16.90 -14.50
N PRO A 83 -18.35 16.83 -13.79
CA PRO A 83 -18.48 17.44 -12.46
C PRO A 83 -17.38 16.93 -11.51
N PHE A 84 -16.78 17.83 -10.75
CA PHE A 84 -15.79 17.48 -9.75
C PHE A 84 -16.43 16.63 -8.62
N ARG A 85 -15.83 15.48 -8.32
CA ARG A 85 -16.36 14.49 -7.37
C ARG A 85 -15.44 14.24 -6.17
N GLY A 86 -14.50 15.12 -5.92
CA GLY A 86 -13.57 15.01 -4.80
C GLY A 86 -12.18 14.55 -5.22
N ARG A 87 -11.28 14.52 -4.24
CA ARG A 87 -9.86 14.20 -4.41
C ARG A 87 -9.56 12.81 -3.87
N VAL A 88 -8.88 11.99 -4.67
CA VAL A 88 -8.47 10.63 -4.31
C VAL A 88 -6.96 10.56 -4.13
N LEU A 89 -6.49 10.07 -2.97
CA LEU A 89 -5.10 9.64 -2.80
C LEU A 89 -4.97 8.17 -3.20
N VAL A 90 -4.07 7.90 -4.15
CA VAL A 90 -3.78 6.55 -4.64
C VAL A 90 -2.39 6.12 -4.20
N ALA A 91 -2.26 4.94 -3.55
CA ALA A 91 -0.99 4.39 -3.10
C ALA A 91 -0.74 2.98 -3.66
N HIS A 92 0.45 2.77 -4.22
CA HIS A 92 0.86 1.49 -4.81
C HIS A 92 1.41 0.50 -3.78
N GLY A 93 1.55 -0.78 -4.17
CA GLY A 93 2.12 -1.85 -3.37
C GLY A 93 3.65 -1.87 -3.33
N TRP A 94 4.21 -2.78 -2.53
CA TRP A 94 5.65 -3.03 -2.46
C TRP A 94 6.24 -3.42 -3.82
N GLY A 95 7.37 -2.84 -4.16
CA GLY A 95 8.03 -3.11 -5.46
C GLY A 95 7.29 -2.56 -6.68
N SER A 96 6.23 -1.78 -6.47
CA SER A 96 5.42 -1.14 -7.51
C SER A 96 5.76 0.35 -7.66
N ARG A 97 4.91 1.11 -8.36
CA ARG A 97 5.07 2.55 -8.62
C ARG A 97 3.78 3.12 -9.21
N ALA A 98 3.63 4.45 -9.18
CA ALA A 98 2.45 5.13 -9.70
C ALA A 98 2.16 4.78 -11.18
N ASP A 99 3.20 4.62 -12.01
CA ASP A 99 3.06 4.25 -13.43
C ASP A 99 2.26 2.95 -13.62
N TYR A 100 2.36 1.97 -12.71
CA TYR A 100 1.63 0.70 -12.81
C TYR A 100 0.15 0.81 -12.42
N LEU A 101 -0.25 1.94 -11.85
CA LEU A 101 -1.64 2.27 -11.52
C LEU A 101 -2.27 3.24 -12.54
N ALA A 102 -1.64 3.43 -13.71
CA ALA A 102 -2.07 4.39 -14.72
C ALA A 102 -3.53 4.18 -15.15
N ALA A 103 -3.96 2.94 -15.39
CA ALA A 103 -5.35 2.62 -15.75
C ALA A 103 -6.33 3.04 -14.64
N LEU A 104 -6.01 2.71 -13.38
CA LEU A 104 -6.83 3.08 -12.23
C LEU A 104 -6.92 4.60 -12.09
N THR A 105 -5.78 5.31 -12.14
CA THR A 105 -5.76 6.76 -11.99
C THR A 105 -6.45 7.48 -13.14
N ALA A 106 -6.35 6.96 -14.37
CA ALA A 106 -7.05 7.47 -15.54
C ALA A 106 -8.57 7.27 -15.44
N GLY A 107 -9.02 6.09 -14.99
CA GLY A 107 -10.43 5.79 -14.77
C GLY A 107 -11.06 6.70 -13.70
N LEU A 108 -10.37 6.92 -12.59
CA LEU A 108 -10.80 7.84 -11.54
C LEU A 108 -10.87 9.30 -12.04
N ALA A 109 -9.87 9.76 -12.80
CA ALA A 109 -9.89 11.10 -13.36
C ALA A 109 -11.00 11.27 -14.42
N ALA A 110 -11.24 10.26 -15.24
CA ALA A 110 -12.35 10.23 -16.21
C ALA A 110 -13.71 10.31 -15.52
N ALA A 111 -13.85 9.78 -14.30
CA ALA A 111 -15.04 9.85 -13.49
C ALA A 111 -15.24 11.21 -12.78
N GLY A 112 -14.29 12.15 -12.90
CA GLY A 112 -14.41 13.51 -12.32
C GLY A 112 -13.65 13.69 -11.00
N HIS A 113 -12.79 12.74 -10.60
CA HIS A 113 -11.94 12.92 -9.43
C HIS A 113 -10.62 13.62 -9.78
N GLU A 114 -10.14 14.48 -8.90
CA GLU A 114 -8.71 14.83 -8.87
C GLU A 114 -7.95 13.67 -8.22
N VAL A 115 -6.94 13.17 -8.90
CA VAL A 115 -6.19 12.00 -8.43
C VAL A 115 -4.76 12.39 -8.08
N VAL A 116 -4.33 12.02 -6.89
CA VAL A 116 -2.94 12.14 -6.45
C VAL A 116 -2.37 10.74 -6.27
N ALA A 117 -1.53 10.29 -7.19
CA ALA A 117 -0.83 9.02 -7.10
C ALA A 117 0.52 9.23 -6.40
N LEU A 118 0.73 8.57 -5.27
CA LEU A 118 1.92 8.69 -4.46
C LEU A 118 2.92 7.58 -4.80
N ASP A 119 4.10 7.95 -5.29
CA ASP A 119 5.25 7.05 -5.26
C ASP A 119 5.76 6.97 -3.81
N LEU A 120 5.62 5.80 -3.18
CA LEU A 120 6.08 5.59 -1.81
C LEU A 120 7.61 5.72 -1.71
N PRO A 121 8.19 6.07 -0.56
CA PRO A 121 9.63 6.22 -0.40
C PRO A 121 10.43 5.04 -0.96
N GLY A 122 11.50 5.32 -1.71
CA GLY A 122 12.32 4.31 -2.35
C GLY A 122 11.74 3.68 -3.62
N HIS A 123 10.54 4.05 -4.06
CA HIS A 123 9.86 3.53 -5.24
C HIS A 123 9.64 4.60 -6.31
N GLY A 124 9.36 4.17 -7.53
CA GLY A 124 9.04 5.05 -8.64
C GLY A 124 10.03 6.20 -8.80
N ARG A 125 9.56 7.43 -8.69
CA ARG A 125 10.36 8.65 -8.73
C ARG A 125 10.77 9.15 -7.34
N SER A 126 10.25 8.54 -6.27
CA SER A 126 10.63 8.88 -4.90
C SER A 126 12.07 8.46 -4.59
N PRO A 127 12.88 9.33 -3.97
CA PRO A 127 14.25 9.01 -3.64
C PRO A 127 14.36 7.96 -2.52
N GLY A 128 15.61 7.54 -2.25
CA GLY A 128 15.90 6.55 -1.23
C GLY A 128 15.88 5.11 -1.73
N ARG A 129 16.11 4.18 -0.81
CA ARG A 129 16.14 2.72 -1.04
C ARG A 129 15.53 1.95 0.11
N THR A 130 14.72 2.61 0.91
CA THR A 130 14.10 2.04 2.10
C THR A 130 12.63 2.43 2.14
N LEU A 131 11.78 1.46 2.44
CA LEU A 131 10.38 1.68 2.77
C LEU A 131 10.05 0.93 4.06
N THR A 132 9.41 1.61 4.97
CA THR A 132 8.82 1.05 6.19
C THR A 132 7.41 1.60 6.35
N MET A 133 6.58 0.98 7.17
CA MET A 133 5.24 1.51 7.44
C MET A 133 5.29 2.96 7.99
N PRO A 134 6.16 3.31 8.96
CA PRO A 134 6.31 4.71 9.38
C PRO A 134 6.66 5.68 8.26
N LEU A 135 7.56 5.30 7.35
CA LEU A 135 7.91 6.16 6.21
C LEU A 135 6.74 6.32 5.23
N ALA A 136 5.98 5.25 4.98
CA ALA A 136 4.79 5.32 4.13
C ALA A 136 3.73 6.25 4.72
N VAL A 137 3.42 6.10 6.01
CA VAL A 137 2.41 6.93 6.69
C VAL A 137 2.86 8.40 6.77
N LYS A 138 4.15 8.68 7.01
CA LYS A 138 4.70 10.04 6.95
C LYS A 138 4.61 10.65 5.54
N ALA A 139 4.80 9.86 4.49
CA ALA A 139 4.62 10.33 3.11
C ALA A 139 3.15 10.62 2.80
N ILE A 140 2.22 9.82 3.31
CA ILE A 140 0.78 10.05 3.23
C ILE A 140 0.39 11.33 3.98
N ASP A 141 0.91 11.56 5.18
CA ASP A 141 0.73 12.78 5.95
C ASP A 141 1.26 14.02 5.20
N ALA A 142 2.44 13.91 4.60
CA ALA A 142 3.00 15.01 3.80
C ALA A 142 2.14 15.31 2.56
N ALA A 143 1.57 14.29 1.91
CA ALA A 143 0.62 14.46 0.84
C ALA A 143 -0.67 15.12 1.34
N TRP A 144 -1.22 14.65 2.46
CA TRP A 144 -2.42 15.24 3.07
C TRP A 144 -2.24 16.74 3.33
N ARG A 145 -1.15 17.12 3.99
CA ARG A 145 -0.87 18.53 4.29
C ARG A 145 -0.63 19.37 3.02
N ARG A 146 0.06 18.81 2.02
CA ARG A 146 0.40 19.53 0.78
C ARG A 146 -0.83 19.82 -0.08
N PHE A 147 -1.80 18.89 -0.10
CA PHE A 147 -2.99 18.99 -0.96
C PHE A 147 -4.25 19.48 -0.21
N GLY A 148 -4.15 19.71 1.10
CA GLY A 148 -5.30 20.18 1.90
C GLY A 148 -6.34 19.10 2.20
N GLY A 149 -5.91 17.82 2.20
CA GLY A 149 -6.76 16.67 2.48
C GLY A 149 -7.20 15.88 1.24
N PHE A 150 -7.82 14.74 1.51
CA PHE A 150 -8.37 13.83 0.50
C PHE A 150 -9.74 13.33 0.93
N ASP A 151 -10.69 13.37 0.00
CA ASP A 151 -12.03 12.82 0.24
C ASP A 151 -11.99 11.29 0.28
N PHE A 152 -11.11 10.70 -0.54
CA PHE A 152 -11.05 9.25 -0.73
C PHE A 152 -9.61 8.72 -0.71
N TYR A 153 -9.48 7.51 -0.20
CA TYR A 153 -8.25 6.72 -0.27
C TYR A 153 -8.45 5.47 -1.12
N CYS A 154 -7.50 5.18 -2.00
CA CYS A 154 -7.48 3.96 -2.80
C CYS A 154 -6.07 3.37 -2.81
N GLY A 155 -5.88 2.18 -2.24
CA GLY A 155 -4.56 1.58 -2.10
C GLY A 155 -4.47 0.13 -2.53
N HIS A 156 -3.37 -0.20 -3.22
CA HIS A 156 -3.04 -1.55 -3.63
C HIS A 156 -2.03 -2.18 -2.67
N SER A 157 -2.29 -3.41 -2.24
CA SER A 157 -1.35 -4.22 -1.46
C SER A 157 -0.83 -3.45 -0.22
N PHE A 158 0.47 -3.32 -0.04
CA PHE A 158 1.10 -2.52 1.03
C PHE A 158 0.57 -1.07 1.08
N GLY A 159 0.29 -0.45 -0.07
CA GLY A 159 -0.27 0.90 -0.12
C GLY A 159 -1.65 1.00 0.52
N GLY A 160 -2.50 -0.01 0.34
CA GLY A 160 -3.81 -0.07 1.00
C GLY A 160 -3.69 -0.22 2.52
N ALA A 161 -2.78 -1.07 2.99
CA ALA A 161 -2.49 -1.20 4.43
C ALA A 161 -1.95 0.11 5.02
N ALA A 162 -1.06 0.82 4.28
CA ALA A 162 -0.51 2.11 4.73
C ALA A 162 -1.58 3.20 4.82
N LEU A 163 -2.51 3.27 3.85
CA LEU A 163 -3.63 4.19 3.88
C LEU A 163 -4.60 3.88 5.03
N ALA A 164 -4.87 2.60 5.29
CA ALA A 164 -5.68 2.19 6.44
C ALA A 164 -5.01 2.55 7.78
N CYS A 165 -3.70 2.35 7.91
CA CYS A 165 -2.91 2.78 9.07
C CYS A 165 -2.95 4.31 9.27
N ALA A 166 -2.85 5.08 8.18
CA ALA A 166 -2.92 6.54 8.23
C ALA A 166 -4.32 7.03 8.63
N ALA A 167 -5.40 6.41 8.10
CA ALA A 167 -6.77 6.72 8.47
C ALA A 167 -7.08 6.41 9.94
N ALA A 168 -6.51 5.32 10.45
CA ALA A 168 -6.68 4.87 11.83
C ALA A 168 -5.80 5.61 12.85
N GLY A 169 -4.77 6.34 12.40
CA GLY A 169 -3.83 6.99 13.32
C GLY A 169 -2.98 5.99 14.11
N ILE A 170 -2.62 4.84 13.50
CA ILE A 170 -1.85 3.79 14.18
C ILE A 170 -0.43 4.26 14.52
N MET A 171 0.10 5.21 13.76
CA MET A 171 1.45 5.74 13.99
C MET A 171 1.43 6.87 15.02
N PRO A 172 2.05 6.72 16.22
CA PRO A 172 1.95 7.69 17.30
C PRO A 172 2.42 9.11 16.95
N ALA A 173 3.37 9.23 16.01
CA ALA A 173 3.97 10.51 15.62
C ALA A 173 3.28 11.17 14.41
N VAL A 174 2.16 10.63 13.93
CA VAL A 174 1.45 11.13 12.75
C VAL A 174 -0.04 11.24 13.07
N PRO A 175 -0.66 12.40 12.82
CA PRO A 175 -2.11 12.55 13.02
C PRO A 175 -2.91 11.57 12.14
N ALA A 176 -4.08 11.15 12.64
CA ALA A 176 -5.02 10.39 11.83
C ALA A 176 -5.59 11.27 10.70
N HIS A 177 -5.56 10.76 9.48
CA HIS A 177 -6.10 11.43 8.29
C HIS A 177 -7.26 10.61 7.73
N ARG A 178 -8.48 10.98 8.09
CA ARG A 178 -9.70 10.21 7.79
C ARG A 178 -10.33 10.68 6.48
N PRO A 179 -10.31 9.87 5.41
CA PRO A 179 -11.10 10.13 4.22
C PRO A 179 -12.58 9.82 4.50
N GLN A 180 -13.47 10.20 3.59
CA GLN A 180 -14.88 9.80 3.64
C GLN A 180 -15.06 8.32 3.29
N ARG A 181 -14.17 7.76 2.43
CA ARG A 181 -14.18 6.34 2.01
C ARG A 181 -12.77 5.84 1.77
N LEU A 182 -12.59 4.53 2.01
CA LEU A 182 -11.36 3.82 1.78
C LEU A 182 -11.60 2.63 0.84
N VAL A 183 -10.73 2.49 -0.17
CA VAL A 183 -10.68 1.31 -1.03
C VAL A 183 -9.33 0.61 -0.82
N THR A 184 -9.37 -0.70 -0.56
CA THR A 184 -8.17 -1.55 -0.53
C THR A 184 -8.27 -2.62 -1.60
N ILE A 185 -7.19 -2.83 -2.34
CA ILE A 185 -7.10 -3.78 -3.44
C ILE A 185 -5.98 -4.77 -3.12
N GLY A 186 -6.30 -6.04 -2.88
CA GLY A 186 -5.29 -7.08 -2.57
C GLY A 186 -4.42 -6.74 -1.37
N SER A 187 -4.97 -6.10 -0.33
CA SER A 187 -4.17 -5.55 0.78
C SER A 187 -4.15 -6.47 1.98
N PRO A 188 -2.99 -6.59 2.68
CA PRO A 188 -2.93 -7.29 3.95
C PRO A 188 -3.71 -6.50 5.02
N SER A 189 -4.40 -7.22 5.90
CA SER A 189 -5.18 -6.64 7.00
C SER A 189 -4.37 -6.46 8.28
N GLU A 190 -3.20 -7.10 8.38
CA GLU A 190 -2.28 -6.96 9.50
C GLU A 190 -0.83 -7.03 9.03
N MET A 191 0.08 -6.36 9.74
CA MET A 191 1.50 -6.36 9.39
C MET A 191 2.27 -7.51 10.06
N ALA A 192 1.81 -8.01 11.19
CA ALA A 192 2.45 -9.13 11.89
C ALA A 192 2.57 -10.37 10.99
N TRP A 193 1.60 -10.63 10.13
CA TRP A 193 1.65 -11.69 9.12
C TRP A 193 2.90 -11.59 8.23
N LEU A 194 3.23 -10.38 7.72
CA LEU A 194 4.39 -10.17 6.85
C LEU A 194 5.71 -10.56 7.52
N PHE A 195 5.88 -10.20 8.80
CA PHE A 195 7.12 -10.49 9.52
C PHE A 195 7.21 -11.97 9.93
N ARG A 196 6.09 -12.61 10.25
CA ARG A 196 6.03 -14.06 10.45
C ARG A 196 6.38 -14.83 9.17
N ASP A 197 5.85 -14.37 8.02
CA ASP A 197 6.14 -14.99 6.72
C ASP A 197 7.60 -14.79 6.29
N LEU A 198 8.16 -13.59 6.51
CA LEU A 198 9.58 -13.33 6.32
C LEU A 198 10.45 -14.25 7.17
N GLY A 199 10.11 -14.41 8.47
CA GLY A 199 10.83 -15.30 9.36
C GLY A 199 10.81 -16.76 8.89
N ARG A 200 9.64 -17.24 8.44
CA ARG A 200 9.52 -18.58 7.82
C ARG A 200 10.37 -18.69 6.54
N LEU A 201 10.31 -17.66 5.68
CA LEU A 201 11.11 -17.61 4.46
C LEU A 201 12.60 -17.70 4.75
N LEU A 202 13.10 -16.98 5.75
CA LEU A 202 14.51 -16.93 6.15
C LEU A 202 14.93 -18.07 7.08
N ARG A 203 13.98 -18.85 7.62
CA ARG A 203 14.18 -19.87 8.65
C ARG A 203 14.80 -19.29 9.92
N LEU A 204 14.24 -18.17 10.39
CA LEU A 204 14.69 -17.58 11.64
C LEU A 204 14.38 -18.49 12.84
N SER A 205 15.30 -18.54 13.80
CA SER A 205 15.04 -19.14 15.11
C SER A 205 14.00 -18.31 15.89
N PRO A 206 13.32 -18.86 16.90
CA PRO A 206 12.40 -18.11 17.73
C PRO A 206 13.02 -16.83 18.32
N ALA A 207 14.28 -16.90 18.76
CA ALA A 207 15.00 -15.73 19.31
C ALA A 207 15.28 -14.67 18.23
N ALA A 208 15.67 -15.06 17.00
CA ALA A 208 15.88 -14.12 15.90
C ALA A 208 14.56 -13.53 15.39
N GLN A 209 13.46 -14.30 15.41
CA GLN A 209 12.12 -13.81 15.09
C GLN A 209 11.67 -12.75 16.11
N ALA A 210 11.81 -13.03 17.40
CA ALA A 210 11.48 -12.07 18.46
C ALA A 210 12.32 -10.78 18.33
N ALA A 211 13.61 -10.90 18.01
CA ALA A 211 14.49 -9.75 17.76
C ALA A 211 14.07 -8.93 16.53
N LEU A 212 13.61 -9.59 15.45
CA LEU A 212 13.04 -8.92 14.30
C LEU A 212 11.80 -8.10 14.69
N GLU A 213 10.85 -8.71 15.40
CA GLU A 213 9.60 -8.07 15.81
C GLU A 213 9.86 -6.91 16.77
N ALA A 214 10.72 -7.09 17.77
CA ALA A 214 11.13 -6.02 18.67
C ALA A 214 11.81 -4.84 17.94
N HIS A 215 12.60 -5.13 16.90
CA HIS A 215 13.20 -4.08 16.07
C HIS A 215 12.18 -3.33 15.24
N VAL A 216 11.17 -4.01 14.70
CA VAL A 216 10.04 -3.38 14.01
C VAL A 216 9.29 -2.44 14.94
N GLU A 217 8.95 -2.89 16.16
CA GLU A 217 8.26 -2.09 17.17
C GLU A 217 9.06 -0.85 17.57
N HIS A 218 10.38 -1.01 17.77
CA HIS A 218 11.27 0.11 18.07
C HIS A 218 11.24 1.18 16.96
N ILE A 219 11.32 0.78 15.68
CA ILE A 219 11.26 1.72 14.54
C ILE A 219 9.87 2.35 14.40
N ALA A 220 8.84 1.59 14.68
CA ALA A 220 7.46 2.04 14.57
C ALA A 220 7.01 2.93 15.73
N GLY A 221 7.67 2.81 16.90
CA GLY A 221 7.26 3.48 18.13
C GLY A 221 5.96 2.96 18.71
N THR A 222 5.53 1.77 18.27
CA THR A 222 4.29 1.11 18.73
C THR A 222 4.42 -0.40 18.55
N ARG A 223 3.58 -1.17 19.24
CA ARG A 223 3.58 -2.64 19.17
C ARG A 223 3.14 -3.12 17.79
N LEU A 224 3.73 -4.22 17.34
CA LEU A 224 3.41 -4.83 16.06
C LEU A 224 1.94 -5.27 15.96
N GLU A 225 1.33 -5.67 17.06
CA GLU A 225 -0.09 -6.02 17.17
C GLU A 225 -1.03 -4.85 16.82
N ASN A 226 -0.60 -3.61 17.06
CA ASN A 226 -1.38 -2.42 16.74
C ASN A 226 -1.51 -2.17 15.22
N PHE A 227 -0.66 -2.81 14.41
CA PHE A 227 -0.78 -2.77 12.95
C PHE A 227 -1.81 -3.76 12.40
N ASP A 228 -2.95 -3.85 13.06
CA ASP A 228 -4.13 -4.58 12.63
C ASP A 228 -5.16 -3.60 12.07
N ALA A 229 -5.08 -3.40 10.74
CA ALA A 229 -5.97 -2.48 10.05
C ALA A 229 -7.42 -2.96 10.05
N ALA A 230 -7.69 -4.27 10.08
CA ALA A 230 -9.06 -4.78 10.16
C ALA A 230 -9.71 -4.42 11.50
N THR A 231 -9.01 -4.62 12.61
CA THR A 231 -9.50 -4.20 13.95
C THR A 231 -9.67 -2.68 14.02
N ALA A 232 -8.75 -1.91 13.46
CA ALA A 232 -8.88 -0.47 13.43
C ALA A 232 -10.10 0.00 12.61
N MET A 233 -10.37 -0.62 11.46
CA MET A 233 -11.55 -0.30 10.64
C MET A 233 -12.86 -0.65 11.35
N ALA A 234 -12.91 -1.72 12.15
CA ALA A 234 -14.08 -2.06 12.94
C ALA A 234 -14.46 -0.93 13.93
N SER A 235 -13.45 -0.28 14.54
CA SER A 235 -13.64 0.83 15.47
C SER A 235 -14.01 2.14 14.76
N LEU A 236 -13.39 2.42 13.61
CA LEU A 236 -13.58 3.68 12.86
C LEU A 236 -14.91 3.75 12.14
N ARG A 237 -15.51 2.62 11.80
CA ARG A 237 -16.74 2.52 10.99
C ARG A 237 -16.67 3.32 9.68
N LEU A 238 -15.47 3.47 9.14
CA LEU A 238 -15.22 4.15 7.87
C LEU A 238 -15.78 3.31 6.72
N PRO A 239 -16.65 3.85 5.84
CA PRO A 239 -17.11 3.14 4.65
C PRO A 239 -15.93 2.62 3.83
N MET A 240 -15.88 1.31 3.64
CA MET A 240 -14.73 0.63 3.04
C MET A 240 -15.15 -0.35 1.95
N LEU A 241 -14.47 -0.31 0.81
CA LEU A 241 -14.55 -1.33 -0.23
C LEU A 241 -13.24 -2.13 -0.21
N VAL A 242 -13.37 -3.43 0.00
CA VAL A 242 -12.28 -4.39 -0.08
C VAL A 242 -12.40 -5.14 -1.38
N ILE A 243 -11.42 -5.01 -2.25
CA ILE A 243 -11.35 -5.77 -3.51
C ILE A 243 -10.20 -6.76 -3.39
N HIS A 244 -10.49 -8.04 -3.65
CA HIS A 244 -9.49 -9.10 -3.56
C HIS A 244 -9.79 -10.20 -4.58
N ALA A 245 -8.79 -11.00 -4.92
CA ALA A 245 -8.95 -12.19 -5.74
C ALA A 245 -8.63 -13.43 -4.91
N GLU A 246 -9.48 -14.44 -4.94
CA GLU A 246 -9.20 -15.70 -4.23
C GLU A 246 -7.99 -16.43 -4.81
N ASP A 247 -7.66 -16.15 -6.08
CA ASP A 247 -6.46 -16.64 -6.77
C ASP A 247 -5.21 -15.75 -6.55
N ASP A 248 -5.25 -14.80 -5.61
CA ASP A 248 -4.09 -13.99 -5.22
C ASP A 248 -3.01 -14.86 -4.57
N LYS A 249 -1.81 -14.86 -5.17
CA LYS A 249 -0.66 -15.66 -4.72
C LYS A 249 0.31 -14.90 -3.84
N GLU A 250 0.10 -13.60 -3.66
CA GLU A 250 0.98 -12.72 -2.88
C GLU A 250 0.37 -12.38 -1.52
N VAL A 251 -0.94 -12.14 -1.46
CA VAL A 251 -1.69 -11.85 -0.23
C VAL A 251 -2.88 -12.80 -0.14
N ALA A 252 -2.93 -13.58 0.92
CA ALA A 252 -3.99 -14.59 1.10
C ALA A 252 -5.38 -13.94 1.21
N ALA A 253 -6.39 -14.58 0.62
CA ALA A 253 -7.78 -14.13 0.62
C ALA A 253 -8.36 -13.94 2.05
N ASP A 254 -7.77 -14.58 3.05
CA ASP A 254 -8.18 -14.44 4.45
C ASP A 254 -8.02 -13.00 4.97
N HIS A 255 -7.09 -12.22 4.42
CA HIS A 255 -6.98 -10.80 4.75
C HIS A 255 -8.22 -10.02 4.32
N ALA A 256 -8.79 -10.34 3.16
CA ALA A 256 -10.04 -9.71 2.71
C ALA A 256 -11.23 -10.13 3.58
N ARG A 257 -11.29 -11.40 3.99
CA ARG A 257 -12.33 -11.90 4.91
C ARG A 257 -12.24 -11.23 6.28
N ARG A 258 -11.02 -11.02 6.80
CA ARG A 258 -10.81 -10.27 8.06
C ARG A 258 -11.30 -8.82 7.96
N TYR A 259 -11.00 -8.11 6.86
CA TYR A 259 -11.58 -6.78 6.65
C TYR A 259 -13.10 -6.81 6.58
N ALA A 260 -13.69 -7.76 5.85
CA ALA A 260 -15.14 -7.89 5.74
C ALA A 260 -15.82 -8.14 7.10
N ALA A 261 -15.15 -8.85 8.00
CA ALA A 261 -15.63 -9.12 9.35
C ALA A 261 -15.60 -7.87 10.26
N ALA A 262 -14.99 -6.76 9.84
CA ALA A 262 -14.93 -5.52 10.62
C ALA A 262 -16.32 -4.84 10.80
N GLY A 263 -17.31 -5.18 9.98
CA GLY A 263 -18.68 -4.72 10.18
C GLY A 263 -19.42 -4.36 8.88
N PRO A 264 -20.70 -3.94 8.98
CA PRO A 264 -21.56 -3.70 7.83
C PRO A 264 -21.15 -2.50 6.97
N HIS A 265 -20.24 -1.66 7.43
CA HIS A 265 -19.65 -0.55 6.69
C HIS A 265 -18.57 -1.01 5.69
N VAL A 266 -18.18 -2.29 5.72
CA VAL A 266 -17.21 -2.89 4.81
C VAL A 266 -17.93 -3.73 3.75
N THR A 267 -17.70 -3.40 2.49
CA THR A 267 -18.18 -4.19 1.35
C THR A 267 -17.01 -4.98 0.78
N LEU A 268 -17.14 -6.30 0.68
CA LEU A 268 -16.18 -7.17 0.03
C LEU A 268 -16.61 -7.45 -1.41
N HIS A 269 -15.67 -7.29 -2.34
CA HIS A 269 -15.85 -7.64 -3.75
C HIS A 269 -14.74 -8.59 -4.21
N TRP A 270 -15.12 -9.78 -4.67
CA TRP A 270 -14.20 -10.75 -5.24
C TRP A 270 -13.97 -10.47 -6.72
N ALA A 271 -12.71 -10.22 -7.09
CA ALA A 271 -12.26 -9.97 -8.46
C ALA A 271 -11.36 -11.13 -8.93
N ASN A 272 -11.95 -12.33 -8.97
CA ASN A 272 -11.24 -13.56 -9.32
C ASN A 272 -10.73 -13.55 -10.78
N GLY A 273 -9.63 -14.25 -11.04
CA GLY A 273 -8.99 -14.34 -12.36
C GLY A 273 -8.00 -13.22 -12.67
N PHE A 274 -7.98 -12.15 -11.89
CA PHE A 274 -7.01 -11.05 -12.08
C PHE A 274 -5.74 -11.24 -11.24
N GLY A 275 -5.81 -12.01 -10.13
CA GLY A 275 -4.70 -12.21 -9.18
C GLY A 275 -4.23 -10.90 -8.57
N HIS A 276 -3.03 -10.89 -7.97
CA HIS A 276 -2.55 -9.75 -7.19
C HIS A 276 -2.25 -8.49 -8.01
N ARG A 277 -1.68 -8.63 -9.22
CA ARG A 277 -1.09 -7.49 -9.94
C ARG A 277 -1.97 -6.92 -11.04
N ARG A 278 -2.72 -7.77 -11.76
CA ARG A 278 -3.58 -7.32 -12.86
C ARG A 278 -4.88 -6.69 -12.37
N ILE A 279 -5.26 -7.00 -11.15
CA ILE A 279 -6.49 -6.51 -10.50
C ILE A 279 -6.59 -4.97 -10.52
N VAL A 280 -5.49 -4.24 -10.43
CA VAL A 280 -5.47 -2.76 -10.41
C VAL A 280 -5.69 -2.11 -11.77
N SER A 281 -5.63 -2.89 -12.85
CA SER A 281 -5.80 -2.39 -14.22
C SER A 281 -7.02 -3.01 -14.92
N ALA A 282 -7.83 -3.78 -14.20
CA ALA A 282 -9.02 -4.43 -14.74
C ALA A 282 -10.20 -3.46 -14.76
N ASP A 283 -10.78 -3.21 -15.94
CA ASP A 283 -11.90 -2.28 -16.09
C ASP A 283 -13.06 -2.57 -15.12
N PRO A 284 -13.53 -3.81 -14.93
CA PRO A 284 -14.62 -4.08 -13.97
C PRO A 284 -14.26 -3.71 -12.52
N VAL A 285 -12.98 -3.78 -12.15
CA VAL A 285 -12.50 -3.37 -10.83
C VAL A 285 -12.51 -1.86 -10.71
N ILE A 286 -12.04 -1.15 -11.74
CA ILE A 286 -12.05 0.32 -11.80
C ILE A 286 -13.48 0.85 -11.72
N ASP A 287 -14.39 0.29 -12.51
CA ASP A 287 -15.82 0.65 -12.50
C ASP A 287 -16.46 0.43 -11.13
N ARG A 288 -16.10 -0.65 -10.45
CA ARG A 288 -16.59 -0.94 -9.09
C ARG A 288 -16.07 0.08 -8.08
N ILE A 289 -14.81 0.52 -8.22
CA ILE A 289 -14.23 1.55 -7.36
C ILE A 289 -14.94 2.88 -7.57
N VAL A 290 -15.08 3.33 -8.82
CA VAL A 290 -15.79 4.57 -9.17
C VAL A 290 -17.21 4.54 -8.61
N ALA A 291 -17.97 3.47 -8.85
CA ALA A 291 -19.34 3.35 -8.34
C ALA A 291 -19.41 3.41 -6.80
N PHE A 292 -18.40 2.88 -6.10
CA PHE A 292 -18.33 2.95 -4.63
C PHE A 292 -18.00 4.38 -4.15
N LEU A 293 -17.06 5.06 -4.78
CA LEU A 293 -16.69 6.43 -4.40
C LEU A 293 -17.86 7.41 -4.64
N ASP A 294 -18.63 7.23 -5.70
CA ASP A 294 -19.77 8.07 -6.08
C ASP A 294 -21.05 7.81 -5.27
N ALA A 295 -21.14 6.69 -4.57
CA ALA A 295 -22.38 6.30 -3.87
C ALA A 295 -22.81 7.27 -2.74
N GLY A 296 -21.94 8.22 -2.34
CA GLY A 296 -22.23 9.25 -1.33
C GLY A 296 -23.01 10.44 -1.86
N ASP A 297 -22.76 10.83 -3.09
CA ASP A 297 -23.40 12.01 -3.68
C ASP A 297 -24.91 11.86 -3.85
N ARG A 298 -25.38 10.61 -4.01
CA ARG A 298 -26.81 10.31 -4.12
C ARG A 298 -27.59 10.43 -2.81
N ARG A 299 -26.93 10.43 -1.64
CA ARG A 299 -27.61 10.61 -0.34
C ARG A 299 -27.71 12.09 0.10
N ALA A 300 -26.90 12.97 -0.49
CA ALA A 300 -26.97 14.42 -0.24
C ALA A 300 -27.97 15.13 -1.15
N ALA A 301 -28.45 14.46 -2.21
CA ALA A 301 -29.41 14.99 -3.20
C ALA A 301 -30.84 14.44 -3.03
N ALA A 302 -31.09 13.61 -2.03
CA ALA A 302 -32.40 13.08 -1.63
C ALA A 302 -32.80 13.56 -0.22
#